data_4ca94704326630436c018cf59f6a66c9
#
_entry.id   4ca94704326630436c018cf59f6a66c9
#
_cell.length_a   1.000
_cell.length_b   1.000
_cell.length_c   1.000
_cell.angle_alpha   90.00
_cell.angle_beta   90.00
_cell.angle_gamma   90.00
#
_symmetry.space_group_name_H-M   'P 1'
#
loop_
_entity.id
_entity.type
_entity.pdbx_description
1 polymer ?
#
loop_
_entity_poly.entity_id
_entity_poly.type
_entity_poly.pdbx_seq_one_letter_code
_entity_poly.pdbx_strand_id
1 'polypeptide(L)'
;MENNFDTICAIITPLALGAVGIIRISGEESFNIARKIFSNDFEIRKINYGFIVDKDNNKIDEVILLPFKGPKSYSGEDVVEIQTHGSPVIINSILELIIEHGARIAQRGEFTKRAFLNHRIDLSQAEAVLDLIQSKSKKSAQSALSNLGGYLKNEINNLKTDLVQIYSRVIASIDFPEDVLEVDKKDIVSICSDKILEIDKILNNAKSSDFIKDGINLSLIGAPNVGKSSLFNCLLNYNRSIVTPIAGTTRDTIKETINLDGYLINFIDTAGIRDKSKADLVEQIGIENSIRAINNSDIILFLF
;
A
#
# COMPACT_ATOMS: atom_id res chain seq x y z
N MET A 1 19.47 19.90 -8.67
CA MET A 1 19.55 20.08 -7.21
C MET A 1 19.88 18.72 -6.65
N GLU A 2 21.08 18.50 -6.17
CA GLU A 2 21.40 17.30 -5.39
C GLU A 2 20.59 17.40 -4.11
N ASN A 3 19.60 16.51 -3.98
CA ASN A 3 18.87 16.35 -2.74
C ASN A 3 19.79 15.68 -1.74
N ASN A 4 20.59 16.46 -1.02
CA ASN A 4 21.48 15.95 0.03
C ASN A 4 20.61 15.60 1.23
N PHE A 5 20.02 14.40 1.20
CA PHE A 5 19.23 13.89 2.32
C PHE A 5 20.17 13.31 3.37
N ASP A 6 19.85 13.58 4.63
CA ASP A 6 20.47 12.92 5.77
C ASP A 6 20.27 11.39 5.72
N THR A 7 21.13 10.63 6.37
CA THR A 7 21.03 9.17 6.42
C THR A 7 19.96 8.77 7.44
N ILE A 8 19.03 7.93 7.01
CA ILE A 8 17.91 7.43 7.82
C ILE A 8 18.00 5.94 8.09
N CYS A 9 17.40 5.50 9.20
CA CYS A 9 17.28 4.08 9.52
C CYS A 9 15.90 3.77 10.10
N ALA A 10 15.44 2.54 9.92
CA ALA A 10 14.25 2.01 10.58
C ALA A 10 14.23 0.48 10.59
N ILE A 11 13.49 -0.07 11.51
CA ILE A 11 13.06 -1.48 11.51
C ILE A 11 11.98 -1.62 10.44
N ILE A 12 12.17 -2.52 9.47
CA ILE A 12 11.25 -2.71 8.33
C ILE A 12 10.41 -3.99 8.43
N THR A 13 10.65 -4.82 9.44
CA THR A 13 9.82 -5.95 9.83
C THR A 13 8.94 -5.60 11.03
N PRO A 14 7.82 -6.30 11.27
CA PRO A 14 7.04 -6.11 12.49
C PRO A 14 7.92 -6.32 13.74
N LEU A 15 7.84 -5.41 14.71
CA LEU A 15 8.57 -5.53 15.97
C LEU A 15 7.84 -6.50 16.91
N ALA A 16 8.04 -7.79 16.67
CA ALA A 16 7.49 -8.89 17.46
C ALA A 16 8.53 -10.01 17.59
N LEU A 17 8.31 -10.93 18.53
CA LEU A 17 9.15 -12.13 18.60
C LEU A 17 9.02 -12.94 17.30
N GLY A 18 10.13 -13.19 16.64
CA GLY A 18 10.20 -13.89 15.37
C GLY A 18 11.57 -14.50 15.12
N ALA A 19 11.74 -15.18 14.02
CA ALA A 19 13.03 -15.76 13.65
C ALA A 19 14.01 -14.68 13.14
N VAL A 20 13.51 -13.70 12.39
CA VAL A 20 14.31 -12.67 11.71
C VAL A 20 13.72 -11.29 11.94
N GLY A 21 14.57 -10.29 12.17
CA GLY A 21 14.27 -8.88 12.09
C GLY A 21 15.15 -8.22 11.04
N ILE A 22 14.66 -7.14 10.40
CA ILE A 22 15.42 -6.42 9.40
C ILE A 22 15.42 -4.93 9.74
N ILE A 23 16.63 -4.35 9.76
CA ILE A 23 16.85 -2.90 9.90
C ILE A 23 17.40 -2.40 8.56
N ARG A 24 16.87 -1.29 8.07
CA ARG A 24 17.34 -0.64 6.86
C ARG A 24 17.96 0.71 7.19
N ILE A 25 19.11 0.98 6.57
CA ILE A 25 19.79 2.27 6.58
C ILE A 25 19.79 2.78 5.14
N SER A 26 19.46 4.04 4.89
CA SER A 26 19.41 4.64 3.56
C SER A 26 19.99 6.06 3.60
N GLY A 27 20.88 6.37 2.66
CA GLY A 27 21.55 7.66 2.52
C GLY A 27 23.04 7.51 2.32
N GLU A 28 23.71 8.64 2.13
CA GLU A 28 25.13 8.71 1.76
C GLU A 28 26.05 8.01 2.77
N GLU A 29 25.75 8.13 4.08
CA GLU A 29 26.55 7.55 5.15
C GLU A 29 26.21 6.08 5.47
N SER A 30 25.27 5.45 4.76
CA SER A 30 24.78 4.10 5.08
C SER A 30 25.91 3.06 5.12
N PHE A 31 26.84 3.11 4.15
CA PHE A 31 27.99 2.19 4.12
C PHE A 31 29.01 2.51 5.19
N ASN A 32 29.26 3.79 5.48
CA ASN A 32 30.21 4.20 6.52
C ASN A 32 29.71 3.78 7.92
N ILE A 33 28.43 3.95 8.18
CA ILE A 33 27.81 3.51 9.42
C ILE A 33 27.91 1.98 9.55
N ALA A 34 27.54 1.24 8.49
CA ALA A 34 27.61 -0.20 8.48
C ALA A 34 29.05 -0.72 8.74
N ARG A 35 30.08 -0.10 8.15
CA ARG A 35 31.48 -0.48 8.40
C ARG A 35 31.94 -0.28 9.83
N LYS A 36 31.36 0.68 10.55
CA LYS A 36 31.72 0.94 11.97
C LYS A 36 31.16 -0.09 12.92
N ILE A 37 30.04 -0.73 12.56
CA ILE A 37 29.30 -1.62 13.47
C ILE A 37 29.39 -3.11 13.04
N PHE A 38 29.88 -3.39 11.84
CA PHE A 38 30.03 -4.77 11.34
C PHE A 38 31.45 -5.29 11.57
N SER A 39 31.59 -6.51 12.05
CA SER A 39 32.85 -7.08 12.49
C SER A 39 33.89 -7.30 11.40
N ASN A 40 33.46 -7.34 10.14
CA ASN A 40 34.29 -7.63 8.97
C ASN A 40 34.15 -6.50 7.94
N ASP A 41 35.08 -6.42 7.00
CA ASP A 41 34.81 -5.64 5.79
C ASP A 41 33.74 -6.36 4.94
N PHE A 42 33.00 -5.61 4.12
CA PHE A 42 31.94 -6.16 3.30
C PHE A 42 32.02 -5.69 1.85
N GLU A 43 31.58 -6.59 0.97
CA GLU A 43 31.51 -6.30 -0.46
C GLU A 43 30.11 -5.80 -0.85
N ILE A 44 30.08 -4.68 -1.58
CA ILE A 44 28.83 -4.08 -2.07
C ILE A 44 28.17 -5.02 -3.08
N ARG A 45 26.85 -5.20 -2.98
CA ARG A 45 26.03 -6.08 -3.81
C ARG A 45 26.29 -7.57 -3.61
N LYS A 46 26.98 -7.95 -2.52
CA LYS A 46 27.12 -9.34 -2.09
C LYS A 46 26.43 -9.54 -0.75
N ILE A 47 26.10 -10.76 -0.46
CA ILE A 47 25.65 -11.19 0.86
C ILE A 47 26.87 -11.30 1.73
N ASN A 48 26.89 -10.58 2.84
CA ASN A 48 27.99 -10.60 3.80
C ASN A 48 27.47 -11.19 5.12
N TYR A 49 28.25 -12.04 5.73
CA TYR A 49 27.92 -12.74 6.97
C TYR A 49 28.95 -12.41 8.05
N GLY A 50 28.47 -12.04 9.23
CA GLY A 50 29.36 -11.65 10.34
C GLY A 50 28.56 -11.21 11.57
N PHE A 51 29.19 -10.41 12.43
CA PHE A 51 28.60 -9.96 13.67
C PHE A 51 28.40 -8.45 13.64
N ILE A 52 27.33 -7.97 14.28
CA ILE A 52 27.25 -6.59 14.72
C ILE A 52 28.00 -6.50 16.04
N VAL A 53 28.85 -5.52 16.17
CA VAL A 53 29.67 -5.27 17.36
C VAL A 53 29.40 -3.87 17.91
N ASP A 54 29.47 -3.74 19.24
CA ASP A 54 29.42 -2.45 19.91
C ASP A 54 30.79 -1.72 19.86
N LYS A 55 30.86 -0.53 20.48
CA LYS A 55 32.07 0.28 20.56
C LYS A 55 33.24 -0.39 21.32
N ASP A 56 32.95 -1.39 22.13
CA ASP A 56 33.92 -2.16 22.89
C ASP A 56 34.27 -3.49 22.22
N ASN A 57 33.84 -3.67 20.95
CA ASN A 57 33.97 -4.91 20.14
C ASN A 57 33.23 -6.13 20.71
N ASN A 58 32.27 -5.94 21.60
CA ASN A 58 31.42 -7.05 22.04
C ASN A 58 30.40 -7.39 20.94
N LYS A 59 30.22 -8.68 20.70
CA LYS A 59 29.24 -9.15 19.73
C LYS A 59 27.81 -8.95 20.25
N ILE A 60 26.97 -8.27 19.47
CA ILE A 60 25.55 -8.07 19.77
C ILE A 60 24.73 -9.19 19.13
N ASP A 61 24.95 -9.44 17.82
CA ASP A 61 24.24 -10.48 17.09
C ASP A 61 25.02 -10.96 15.87
N GLU A 62 24.73 -12.17 15.44
CA GLU A 62 25.23 -12.74 14.18
C GLU A 62 24.24 -12.44 13.07
N VAL A 63 24.67 -11.78 12.00
CA VAL A 63 23.78 -11.13 11.03
C VAL A 63 24.17 -11.41 9.58
N ILE A 64 23.20 -11.23 8.69
CA ILE A 64 23.43 -11.07 7.26
C ILE A 64 23.33 -9.59 6.91
N LEU A 65 24.35 -9.04 6.25
CA LEU A 65 24.40 -7.67 5.80
C LEU A 65 24.30 -7.60 4.27
N LEU A 66 23.34 -6.81 3.78
CA LEU A 66 23.01 -6.67 2.37
C LEU A 66 23.19 -5.21 1.93
N PRO A 67 24.34 -4.85 1.33
CA PRO A 67 24.60 -3.49 0.84
C PRO A 67 24.16 -3.34 -0.61
N PHE A 68 23.33 -2.31 -0.88
CA PHE A 68 22.82 -1.94 -2.19
C PHE A 68 23.35 -0.56 -2.58
N LYS A 69 24.11 -0.50 -3.67
CA LYS A 69 24.60 0.79 -4.21
C LYS A 69 23.54 1.45 -5.05
N GLY A 70 23.24 2.71 -4.76
CA GLY A 70 22.38 3.54 -5.58
C GLY A 70 22.84 3.64 -7.06
N PRO A 71 21.91 3.86 -8.01
CA PRO A 71 20.46 3.95 -7.85
C PRO A 71 19.73 2.58 -7.77
N LYS A 72 20.44 1.45 -7.83
CA LYS A 72 19.87 0.09 -7.79
C LYS A 72 19.61 -0.37 -6.35
N SER A 73 18.75 0.37 -5.62
CA SER A 73 18.33 0.13 -4.25
C SER A 73 16.83 0.44 -4.09
N TYR A 74 16.26 0.26 -2.91
CA TYR A 74 14.84 0.57 -2.68
C TYR A 74 14.53 2.07 -2.76
N SER A 75 15.33 2.92 -2.13
CA SER A 75 15.15 4.38 -2.10
C SER A 75 15.79 5.11 -3.29
N GLY A 76 16.62 4.43 -4.09
CA GLY A 76 17.49 5.04 -5.09
C GLY A 76 18.80 5.57 -4.52
N GLU A 77 18.99 5.54 -3.20
CA GLU A 77 20.21 5.93 -2.47
C GLU A 77 21.10 4.71 -2.20
N ASP A 78 22.26 4.92 -1.57
CA ASP A 78 22.99 3.82 -0.95
C ASP A 78 22.18 3.25 0.22
N VAL A 79 22.00 1.95 0.26
CA VAL A 79 21.16 1.26 1.26
C VAL A 79 21.91 0.09 1.84
N VAL A 80 21.79 -0.10 3.15
CA VAL A 80 22.21 -1.32 3.84
C VAL A 80 21.03 -1.92 4.56
N GLU A 81 20.77 -3.22 4.34
CA GLU A 81 19.84 -4.00 5.15
C GLU A 81 20.61 -4.96 6.03
N ILE A 82 20.27 -4.98 7.31
CA ILE A 82 20.85 -5.85 8.31
C ILE A 82 19.77 -6.82 8.75
N GLN A 83 19.95 -8.09 8.46
CA GLN A 83 19.06 -9.16 8.91
C GLN A 83 19.61 -9.75 10.21
N THR A 84 18.86 -9.60 11.28
CA THR A 84 19.20 -9.99 12.66
C THR A 84 18.29 -11.11 13.13
N HIS A 85 18.61 -11.72 14.28
CA HIS A 85 17.59 -12.51 14.97
C HIS A 85 16.42 -11.64 15.40
N GLY A 86 15.19 -12.18 15.32
CA GLY A 86 13.94 -11.46 15.53
C GLY A 86 13.60 -11.16 16.99
N SER A 87 14.60 -10.82 17.81
CA SER A 87 14.41 -10.36 19.19
C SER A 87 14.24 -8.85 19.23
N PRO A 88 13.13 -8.31 19.78
CA PRO A 88 12.97 -6.86 19.94
C PRO A 88 14.12 -6.17 20.69
N VAL A 89 14.73 -6.86 21.65
CA VAL A 89 15.88 -6.32 22.42
C VAL A 89 17.09 -6.15 21.50
N ILE A 90 17.44 -7.19 20.73
CA ILE A 90 18.58 -7.15 19.80
C ILE A 90 18.35 -6.09 18.71
N ILE A 91 17.18 -6.09 18.11
CA ILE A 91 16.84 -5.16 17.03
C ILE A 91 16.94 -3.71 17.52
N ASN A 92 16.42 -3.39 18.71
CA ASN A 92 16.51 -2.05 19.29
C ASN A 92 17.96 -1.67 19.62
N SER A 93 18.75 -2.58 20.21
CA SER A 93 20.17 -2.32 20.49
C SER A 93 20.96 -1.98 19.21
N ILE A 94 20.70 -2.70 18.14
CA ILE A 94 21.37 -2.41 16.84
C ILE A 94 20.85 -1.08 16.25
N LEU A 95 19.56 -0.78 16.38
CA LEU A 95 18.99 0.49 15.90
C LEU A 95 19.60 1.68 16.66
N GLU A 96 19.72 1.59 17.98
CA GLU A 96 20.38 2.60 18.83
C GLU A 96 21.83 2.82 18.40
N LEU A 97 22.57 1.75 18.18
CA LEU A 97 23.95 1.80 17.71
C LEU A 97 24.06 2.52 16.34
N ILE A 98 23.16 2.26 15.42
CA ILE A 98 23.11 2.93 14.10
C ILE A 98 22.85 4.43 14.27
N ILE A 99 21.96 4.81 15.20
CA ILE A 99 21.65 6.22 15.51
C ILE A 99 22.87 6.91 16.14
N GLU A 100 23.56 6.27 17.08
CA GLU A 100 24.80 6.79 17.67
C GLU A 100 25.89 7.08 16.61
N HIS A 101 25.88 6.35 15.50
CA HIS A 101 26.82 6.55 14.39
C HIS A 101 26.33 7.54 13.33
N GLY A 102 25.23 8.26 13.60
CA GLY A 102 24.81 9.45 12.84
C GLY A 102 23.62 9.25 11.91
N ALA A 103 22.97 8.10 11.90
CA ALA A 103 21.69 7.97 11.23
C ALA A 103 20.54 8.55 12.10
N ARG A 104 19.48 9.01 11.44
CA ARG A 104 18.24 9.44 12.07
C ARG A 104 17.15 8.39 11.86
N ILE A 105 16.21 8.28 12.80
CA ILE A 105 15.02 7.44 12.58
C ILE A 105 14.20 7.99 11.42
N ALA A 106 13.82 7.11 10.49
CA ALA A 106 12.98 7.43 9.36
C ALA A 106 11.54 7.76 9.79
N GLN A 107 10.94 8.73 9.12
CA GLN A 107 9.51 8.99 9.24
C GLN A 107 8.69 7.88 8.55
N ARG A 108 7.39 7.79 8.88
CA ARG A 108 6.50 6.82 8.22
C ARG A 108 6.47 7.03 6.71
N GLY A 109 6.77 5.99 5.94
CA GLY A 109 6.79 6.03 4.48
C GLY A 109 8.00 6.76 3.87
N GLU A 110 9.00 7.18 4.66
CA GLU A 110 10.11 8.01 4.17
C GLU A 110 10.99 7.30 3.12
N PHE A 111 11.23 6.02 3.25
CA PHE A 111 11.97 5.27 2.22
C PHE A 111 11.26 5.31 0.85
N THR A 112 9.93 5.13 0.85
CA THR A 112 9.12 5.20 -0.38
C THR A 112 9.05 6.64 -0.93
N LYS A 113 8.96 7.63 -0.04
CA LYS A 113 9.04 9.05 -0.41
C LYS A 113 10.37 9.37 -1.10
N ARG A 114 11.51 8.88 -0.58
CA ARG A 114 12.82 9.05 -1.21
C ARG A 114 12.92 8.32 -2.55
N ALA A 115 12.36 7.11 -2.66
CA ALA A 115 12.28 6.41 -3.94
C ALA A 115 11.52 7.23 -5.01
N PHE A 116 10.45 7.93 -4.62
CA PHE A 116 9.72 8.86 -5.50
C PHE A 116 10.56 10.10 -5.85
N LEU A 117 11.17 10.76 -4.85
CA LEU A 117 11.99 11.93 -5.07
C LEU A 117 13.25 11.65 -5.90
N ASN A 118 13.79 10.45 -5.80
CA ASN A 118 14.91 9.96 -6.63
C ASN A 118 14.44 9.37 -7.98
N HIS A 119 13.20 9.61 -8.39
CA HIS A 119 12.63 9.19 -9.68
C HIS A 119 12.67 7.68 -9.95
N ARG A 120 12.86 6.85 -8.91
CA ARG A 120 12.82 5.40 -9.05
C ARG A 120 11.40 4.88 -9.28
N ILE A 121 10.43 5.49 -8.60
CA ILE A 121 9.00 5.22 -8.74
C ILE A 121 8.26 6.54 -8.93
N ASP A 122 7.07 6.49 -9.51
CA ASP A 122 6.16 7.64 -9.56
C ASP A 122 5.19 7.65 -8.37
N LEU A 123 4.31 8.67 -8.32
CA LEU A 123 3.38 8.83 -7.20
C LEU A 123 2.38 7.68 -7.12
N SER A 124 1.84 7.22 -8.26
CA SER A 124 0.88 6.10 -8.29
C SER A 124 1.52 4.79 -7.81
N GLN A 125 2.78 4.57 -8.15
CA GLN A 125 3.55 3.43 -7.67
C GLN A 125 3.87 3.54 -6.16
N ALA A 126 4.13 4.76 -5.66
CA ALA A 126 4.37 4.99 -4.24
C ALA A 126 3.11 4.70 -3.39
N GLU A 127 1.93 5.10 -3.87
CA GLU A 127 0.65 4.76 -3.26
C GLU A 127 0.37 3.25 -3.32
N ALA A 128 0.67 2.62 -4.46
CA ALA A 128 0.49 1.18 -4.63
C ALA A 128 1.33 0.31 -3.67
N VAL A 129 2.48 0.81 -3.19
CA VAL A 129 3.26 0.14 -2.12
C VAL A 129 2.42 -0.02 -0.85
N LEU A 130 1.75 1.07 -0.42
CA LEU A 130 0.91 1.03 0.77
C LEU A 130 -0.30 0.12 0.57
N ASP A 131 -0.96 0.21 -0.59
CA ASP A 131 -2.10 -0.63 -0.94
C ASP A 131 -1.74 -2.11 -0.95
N LEU A 132 -0.56 -2.47 -1.45
CA LEU A 132 -0.06 -3.84 -1.44
C LEU A 132 0.18 -4.36 -0.02
N ILE A 133 0.79 -3.55 0.85
CA ILE A 133 1.04 -3.90 2.25
C ILE A 133 -0.29 -4.08 3.03
N GLN A 134 -1.28 -3.24 2.75
CA GLN A 134 -2.58 -3.25 3.43
C GLN A 134 -3.60 -4.19 2.79
N SER A 135 -3.26 -4.83 1.69
CA SER A 135 -4.17 -5.71 0.97
C SER A 135 -4.68 -6.86 1.85
N LYS A 136 -5.99 -7.05 1.86
CA LYS A 136 -6.68 -8.08 2.66
C LYS A 136 -7.25 -9.23 1.81
N SER A 137 -7.16 -9.12 0.48
CA SER A 137 -7.61 -10.15 -0.46
C SER A 137 -6.61 -10.35 -1.59
N LYS A 138 -6.68 -11.52 -2.25
CA LYS A 138 -5.83 -11.78 -3.43
C LYS A 138 -6.08 -10.78 -4.55
N LYS A 139 -7.34 -10.36 -4.76
CA LYS A 139 -7.69 -9.39 -5.80
C LYS A 139 -7.15 -8.00 -5.48
N SER A 140 -7.24 -7.54 -4.22
CA SER A 140 -6.65 -6.26 -3.83
C SER A 140 -5.12 -6.26 -3.98
N ALA A 141 -4.46 -7.37 -3.60
CA ALA A 141 -3.02 -7.52 -3.81
C ALA A 141 -2.63 -7.51 -5.30
N GLN A 142 -3.40 -8.17 -6.18
CA GLN A 142 -3.16 -8.17 -7.62
C GLN A 142 -3.35 -6.78 -8.24
N SER A 143 -4.39 -6.05 -7.82
CA SER A 143 -4.64 -4.67 -8.27
C SER A 143 -3.49 -3.75 -7.86
N ALA A 144 -3.09 -3.79 -6.59
CA ALA A 144 -1.97 -3.01 -6.08
C ALA A 144 -0.65 -3.36 -6.80
N LEU A 145 -0.40 -4.65 -7.05
CA LEU A 145 0.80 -5.11 -7.78
C LEU A 145 0.81 -4.62 -9.24
N SER A 146 -0.34 -4.58 -9.91
CA SER A 146 -0.47 -4.03 -11.26
C SER A 146 -0.11 -2.54 -11.29
N ASN A 147 -0.61 -1.75 -10.33
CA ASN A 147 -0.28 -0.33 -10.21
C ASN A 147 1.19 -0.12 -9.85
N LEU A 148 1.75 -0.94 -8.94
CA LEU A 148 3.19 -0.91 -8.61
C LEU A 148 4.04 -1.25 -9.84
N GLY A 149 3.56 -2.14 -10.73
CA GLY A 149 4.17 -2.44 -12.03
C GLY A 149 4.09 -1.30 -13.05
N GLY A 150 3.40 -0.20 -12.73
CA GLY A 150 3.32 1.01 -13.55
C GLY A 150 2.15 1.00 -14.56
N TYR A 151 1.11 0.22 -14.33
CA TYR A 151 -0.06 0.19 -15.22
C TYR A 151 -0.62 1.59 -15.46
N LEU A 152 -0.98 2.31 -14.41
CA LEU A 152 -1.55 3.66 -14.54
C LEU A 152 -0.57 4.66 -15.19
N LYS A 153 0.71 4.57 -14.82
CA LYS A 153 1.77 5.38 -15.45
C LYS A 153 1.83 5.18 -16.96
N ASN A 154 1.76 3.93 -17.41
CA ASN A 154 1.83 3.61 -18.83
C ASN A 154 0.60 4.13 -19.59
N GLU A 155 -0.60 3.96 -19.04
CA GLU A 155 -1.83 4.51 -19.62
C GLU A 155 -1.76 6.03 -19.78
N ILE A 156 -1.35 6.74 -18.72
CA ILE A 156 -1.20 8.21 -18.77
C ILE A 156 -0.12 8.64 -19.76
N ASN A 157 1.01 7.93 -19.82
CA ASN A 157 2.08 8.24 -20.76
C ASN A 157 1.64 8.01 -22.23
N ASN A 158 0.86 6.98 -22.51
CA ASN A 158 0.29 6.73 -23.84
C ASN A 158 -0.62 7.90 -24.24
N LEU A 159 -1.57 8.27 -23.36
CA LEU A 159 -2.45 9.45 -23.60
C LEU A 159 -1.64 10.72 -23.84
N LYS A 160 -0.62 10.98 -23.02
CA LYS A 160 0.26 12.14 -23.18
C LYS A 160 0.99 12.12 -24.53
N THR A 161 1.52 10.97 -24.94
CA THR A 161 2.26 10.82 -26.21
C THR A 161 1.36 11.15 -27.39
N ASP A 162 0.14 10.62 -27.40
CA ASP A 162 -0.82 10.86 -28.47
C ASP A 162 -1.23 12.34 -28.54
N LEU A 163 -1.47 12.99 -27.40
CA LEU A 163 -1.77 14.43 -27.36
C LEU A 163 -0.59 15.29 -27.81
N VAL A 164 0.65 14.93 -27.43
CA VAL A 164 1.86 15.63 -27.89
C VAL A 164 2.04 15.48 -29.40
N GLN A 165 1.74 14.31 -29.98
CA GLN A 165 1.80 14.11 -31.44
C GLN A 165 0.82 15.01 -32.18
N ILE A 166 -0.43 15.11 -31.69
CA ILE A 166 -1.43 16.01 -32.29
C ILE A 166 -0.97 17.46 -32.19
N TYR A 167 -0.54 17.88 -31.00
CA TYR A 167 -0.03 19.21 -30.74
C TYR A 167 1.13 19.56 -31.68
N SER A 168 2.10 18.65 -31.82
CA SER A 168 3.26 18.84 -32.72
C SER A 168 2.83 19.00 -34.18
N ARG A 169 1.83 18.22 -34.65
CA ARG A 169 1.33 18.35 -36.02
C ARG A 169 0.64 19.69 -36.27
N VAL A 170 -0.15 20.15 -35.27
CA VAL A 170 -0.83 21.46 -35.35
C VAL A 170 0.20 22.60 -35.41
N ILE A 171 1.21 22.58 -34.53
CA ILE A 171 2.28 23.59 -34.52
C ILE A 171 3.05 23.57 -35.85
N ALA A 172 3.43 22.38 -36.34
CA ALA A 172 4.13 22.26 -37.61
C ALA A 172 3.33 22.83 -38.80
N SER A 173 2.01 22.65 -38.82
CA SER A 173 1.15 23.20 -39.89
C SER A 173 1.03 24.73 -39.81
N ILE A 174 1.21 25.33 -38.63
CA ILE A 174 1.21 26.78 -38.43
C ILE A 174 2.58 27.37 -38.80
N ASP A 175 3.66 26.75 -38.37
CA ASP A 175 5.02 27.27 -38.57
C ASP A 175 5.55 27.05 -39.98
N PHE A 176 5.10 25.98 -40.65
CA PHE A 176 5.54 25.57 -42.00
C PHE A 176 4.35 25.28 -42.93
N PRO A 177 3.50 26.29 -43.25
CA PRO A 177 2.26 26.08 -44.00
C PRO A 177 2.49 25.63 -45.47
N GLU A 178 3.68 25.86 -46.00
CA GLU A 178 4.03 25.43 -47.38
C GLU A 178 4.50 23.98 -47.44
N ASP A 179 5.05 23.45 -46.34
CA ASP A 179 5.65 22.12 -46.29
C ASP A 179 4.79 21.07 -45.60
N VAL A 180 3.86 21.50 -44.74
CA VAL A 180 3.04 20.61 -43.89
C VAL A 180 1.55 20.84 -44.22
N LEU A 181 0.85 19.73 -44.52
CA LEU A 181 -0.60 19.79 -44.76
C LEU A 181 -1.32 20.29 -43.49
N GLU A 182 -2.29 21.19 -43.70
CA GLU A 182 -3.18 21.68 -42.63
C GLU A 182 -3.89 20.49 -41.95
N VAL A 183 -3.90 20.50 -40.63
CA VAL A 183 -4.60 19.44 -39.88
C VAL A 183 -6.07 19.76 -39.83
N ASP A 184 -6.91 18.88 -40.40
CA ASP A 184 -8.36 19.08 -40.37
C ASP A 184 -8.86 19.10 -38.91
N LYS A 185 -9.65 20.14 -38.60
CA LYS A 185 -10.31 20.28 -37.31
C LYS A 185 -11.14 19.05 -36.92
N LYS A 186 -11.72 18.35 -37.88
CA LYS A 186 -12.48 17.11 -37.67
C LYS A 186 -11.60 15.99 -37.15
N ASP A 187 -10.39 15.86 -37.66
CA ASP A 187 -9.44 14.85 -37.21
C ASP A 187 -9.03 15.10 -35.74
N ILE A 188 -8.76 16.37 -35.39
CA ILE A 188 -8.44 16.76 -34.00
C ILE A 188 -9.59 16.41 -33.07
N VAL A 189 -10.84 16.78 -33.44
CA VAL A 189 -12.03 16.51 -32.64
C VAL A 189 -12.26 15.01 -32.48
N SER A 190 -12.09 14.22 -33.54
CA SER A 190 -12.22 12.75 -33.49
C SER A 190 -11.22 12.14 -32.49
N ILE A 191 -9.94 12.50 -32.62
CA ILE A 191 -8.89 11.96 -31.77
C ILE A 191 -9.11 12.38 -30.30
N CYS A 192 -9.48 13.64 -30.04
CA CYS A 192 -9.83 14.08 -28.68
C CYS A 192 -11.02 13.33 -28.10
N SER A 193 -12.03 13.04 -28.92
CA SER A 193 -13.21 12.26 -28.50
C SER A 193 -12.84 10.82 -28.14
N ASP A 194 -11.97 10.18 -28.92
CA ASP A 194 -11.48 8.84 -28.61
C ASP A 194 -10.68 8.82 -27.29
N LYS A 195 -9.85 9.86 -27.04
CA LYS A 195 -9.09 9.97 -25.80
C LYS A 195 -9.99 10.23 -24.58
N ILE A 196 -11.07 10.97 -24.73
CA ILE A 196 -12.08 11.11 -23.67
C ILE A 196 -12.69 9.75 -23.31
N LEU A 197 -13.05 8.93 -24.32
CA LEU A 197 -13.58 7.60 -24.07
C LEU A 197 -12.57 6.67 -23.38
N GLU A 198 -11.28 6.77 -23.71
CA GLU A 198 -10.22 6.03 -23.00
C GLU A 198 -10.12 6.46 -21.54
N ILE A 199 -10.13 7.77 -21.26
CA ILE A 199 -10.12 8.31 -19.89
C ILE A 199 -11.35 7.85 -19.11
N ASP A 200 -12.54 7.89 -19.72
CA ASP A 200 -13.78 7.43 -19.09
C ASP A 200 -13.71 5.93 -18.71
N LYS A 201 -13.10 5.10 -19.55
CA LYS A 201 -12.85 3.69 -19.21
C LYS A 201 -11.94 3.54 -18.00
N ILE A 202 -10.85 4.31 -17.93
CA ILE A 202 -9.92 4.30 -16.77
C ILE A 202 -10.68 4.72 -15.51
N LEU A 203 -11.47 5.78 -15.55
CA LEU A 203 -12.25 6.27 -14.42
C LEU A 203 -13.31 5.27 -13.95
N ASN A 204 -14.01 4.62 -14.87
CA ASN A 204 -14.99 3.60 -14.53
C ASN A 204 -14.34 2.35 -13.90
N ASN A 205 -13.17 1.95 -14.39
CA ASN A 205 -12.38 0.88 -13.78
C ASN A 205 -11.89 1.27 -12.38
N ALA A 206 -11.50 2.53 -12.16
CA ALA A 206 -11.07 3.03 -10.85
C ALA A 206 -12.19 2.92 -9.81
N LYS A 207 -13.42 3.32 -10.14
CA LYS A 207 -14.60 3.16 -9.25
C LYS A 207 -14.84 1.71 -8.83
N SER A 208 -14.64 0.76 -9.76
CA SER A 208 -14.75 -0.67 -9.46
C SER A 208 -13.60 -1.16 -8.58
N SER A 209 -12.44 -0.51 -8.64
CA SER A 209 -11.26 -0.86 -7.84
C SER A 209 -11.41 -0.50 -6.36
N ASP A 210 -12.24 0.50 -6.01
CA ASP A 210 -12.52 0.86 -4.62
C ASP A 210 -13.18 -0.32 -3.88
N PHE A 211 -14.12 -1.02 -4.52
CA PHE A 211 -14.72 -2.24 -3.96
C PHE A 211 -13.72 -3.39 -3.78
N ILE A 212 -12.68 -3.45 -4.61
CA ILE A 212 -11.62 -4.45 -4.50
C ILE A 212 -10.68 -4.12 -3.34
N LYS A 213 -10.39 -2.82 -3.12
CA LYS A 213 -9.46 -2.33 -2.10
C LYS A 213 -10.10 -2.35 -0.71
N ASP A 214 -11.23 -1.65 -0.56
CA ASP A 214 -11.88 -1.40 0.72
C ASP A 214 -12.90 -2.49 1.09
N GLY A 215 -13.30 -3.28 0.10
CA GLY A 215 -14.36 -4.28 0.23
C GLY A 215 -15.75 -3.68 -0.01
N ILE A 216 -16.72 -4.55 -0.09
CA ILE A 216 -18.14 -4.23 -0.28
C ILE A 216 -18.81 -4.19 1.07
N ASN A 217 -19.41 -3.07 1.42
CA ASN A 217 -20.17 -2.91 2.63
C ASN A 217 -21.60 -3.50 2.44
N LEU A 218 -21.92 -4.50 3.25
CA LEU A 218 -23.18 -5.25 3.14
C LEU A 218 -23.97 -5.15 4.44
N SER A 219 -25.23 -4.79 4.35
CA SER A 219 -26.18 -4.83 5.45
C SER A 219 -27.23 -5.93 5.28
N LEU A 220 -27.53 -6.60 6.39
CA LEU A 220 -28.62 -7.60 6.48
C LEU A 220 -29.82 -6.97 7.17
N ILE A 221 -30.90 -6.75 6.44
CA ILE A 221 -32.12 -6.09 6.92
C ILE A 221 -33.29 -7.05 6.78
N GLY A 222 -34.27 -6.94 7.68
CA GLY A 222 -35.51 -7.75 7.67
C GLY A 222 -36.14 -7.82 9.03
N ALA A 223 -37.36 -8.37 9.12
CA ALA A 223 -38.13 -8.51 10.35
C ALA A 223 -37.38 -9.34 11.41
N PRO A 224 -37.72 -9.23 12.70
CA PRO A 224 -37.22 -10.16 13.72
C PRO A 224 -37.48 -11.61 13.33
N ASN A 225 -36.53 -12.51 13.63
CA ASN A 225 -36.66 -13.98 13.44
C ASN A 225 -36.77 -14.52 12.00
N VAL A 226 -36.53 -13.70 10.96
CA VAL A 226 -36.48 -14.14 9.55
C VAL A 226 -35.18 -14.87 9.16
N GLY A 227 -34.28 -15.14 10.11
CA GLY A 227 -33.05 -15.90 9.82
C GLY A 227 -31.78 -15.08 9.56
N LYS A 228 -31.82 -13.77 9.81
CA LYS A 228 -30.62 -12.91 9.62
C LYS A 228 -29.36 -13.46 10.32
N SER A 229 -29.47 -13.79 11.60
CA SER A 229 -28.34 -14.33 12.38
C SER A 229 -27.89 -15.71 11.89
N SER A 230 -28.81 -16.53 11.38
CA SER A 230 -28.49 -17.84 10.83
C SER A 230 -27.73 -17.73 9.52
N LEU A 231 -28.17 -16.82 8.62
CA LEU A 231 -27.47 -16.52 7.38
C LEU A 231 -26.10 -15.96 7.66
N PHE A 232 -26.00 -14.98 8.56
CA PHE A 232 -24.74 -14.37 8.96
C PHE A 232 -23.74 -15.39 9.49
N ASN A 233 -24.16 -16.25 10.43
CA ASN A 233 -23.31 -17.30 10.98
C ASN A 233 -22.92 -18.35 9.94
N CYS A 234 -23.81 -18.68 9.01
CA CYS A 234 -23.50 -19.56 7.90
C CYS A 234 -22.40 -18.97 7.02
N LEU A 235 -22.50 -17.70 6.64
CA LEU A 235 -21.51 -17.00 5.83
C LEU A 235 -20.15 -16.87 6.55
N LEU A 236 -20.16 -16.59 7.85
CA LEU A 236 -18.94 -16.53 8.66
C LEU A 236 -18.25 -17.90 8.77
N ASN A 237 -18.99 -18.97 8.93
CA ASN A 237 -18.44 -20.32 9.05
C ASN A 237 -17.90 -20.86 7.71
N TYR A 238 -18.52 -20.49 6.60
CA TYR A 238 -18.11 -20.95 5.27
C TYR A 238 -16.78 -20.30 4.81
N ASN A 239 -16.51 -19.07 5.24
CA ASN A 239 -15.37 -18.25 4.76
C ASN A 239 -14.54 -17.65 5.89
N ARG A 240 -14.28 -18.39 6.94
CA ARG A 240 -13.35 -17.95 8.00
C ARG A 240 -11.90 -17.93 7.46
N SER A 241 -11.64 -17.09 6.48
CA SER A 241 -10.30 -16.73 6.05
C SER A 241 -9.68 -15.83 7.10
N ILE A 242 -8.46 -16.12 7.45
CA ILE A 242 -7.59 -15.48 8.42
C ILE A 242 -7.66 -13.94 8.27
N VAL A 243 -8.60 -13.30 8.92
CA VAL A 243 -8.54 -11.86 9.17
C VAL A 243 -7.90 -11.74 10.55
N THR A 244 -6.60 -11.47 10.57
CA THR A 244 -5.91 -11.08 11.81
C THR A 244 -6.57 -9.81 12.34
N PRO A 245 -7.03 -9.79 13.60
CA PRO A 245 -7.53 -8.57 14.21
C PRO A 245 -6.36 -7.58 14.29
N ILE A 246 -6.43 -6.51 13.51
CA ILE A 246 -5.48 -5.39 13.67
C ILE A 246 -5.91 -4.67 14.94
N ALA A 247 -5.12 -4.83 16.00
CA ALA A 247 -5.29 -4.10 17.24
C ALA A 247 -5.13 -2.59 16.96
N GLY A 248 -6.17 -1.80 17.18
CA GLY A 248 -6.09 -0.34 17.08
C GLY A 248 -7.31 0.41 16.55
N THR A 249 -8.38 -0.27 16.15
CA THR A 249 -9.59 0.38 15.60
C THR A 249 -10.82 0.24 16.52
N THR A 250 -10.68 0.62 17.79
CA THR A 250 -11.71 0.41 18.84
C THR A 250 -12.77 1.51 18.94
N ARG A 251 -13.02 2.32 17.88
CA ARG A 251 -14.06 3.37 17.92
C ARG A 251 -15.16 3.25 16.87
N ASP A 252 -15.03 2.35 15.89
CA ASP A 252 -16.05 2.16 14.86
C ASP A 252 -16.83 0.86 15.06
N THR A 253 -18.11 0.87 14.73
CA THR A 253 -19.04 -0.26 14.72
C THR A 253 -18.35 -1.56 14.31
N ILE A 254 -18.53 -2.62 15.10
CA ILE A 254 -17.91 -3.93 14.90
C ILE A 254 -18.27 -4.42 13.49
N LYS A 255 -17.29 -4.34 12.57
CA LYS A 255 -17.41 -4.84 11.21
C LYS A 255 -16.82 -6.25 11.17
N GLU A 256 -17.64 -7.24 10.87
CA GLU A 256 -17.14 -8.56 10.51
C GLU A 256 -16.87 -8.59 9.01
N THR A 257 -15.72 -9.14 8.62
CA THR A 257 -15.32 -9.20 7.22
C THR A 257 -15.13 -10.66 6.80
N ILE A 258 -15.69 -11.03 5.66
CA ILE A 258 -15.44 -12.32 5.02
C ILE A 258 -14.79 -12.11 3.65
N ASN A 259 -14.11 -13.15 3.16
CA ASN A 259 -13.56 -13.16 1.79
C ASN A 259 -14.43 -14.10 0.94
N LEU A 260 -15.18 -13.54 0.00
CA LEU A 260 -16.00 -14.30 -0.93
C LEU A 260 -15.38 -14.20 -2.33
N ASP A 261 -14.80 -15.29 -2.81
CA ASP A 261 -14.15 -15.39 -4.13
C ASP A 261 -13.13 -14.27 -4.42
N GLY A 262 -12.40 -13.85 -3.37
CA GLY A 262 -11.37 -12.82 -3.46
C GLY A 262 -11.89 -11.40 -3.28
N TYR A 263 -13.20 -11.20 -3.07
CA TYR A 263 -13.77 -9.92 -2.63
C TYR A 263 -13.96 -9.89 -1.13
N LEU A 264 -13.67 -8.75 -0.51
CA LEU A 264 -13.97 -8.52 0.89
C LEU A 264 -15.41 -8.07 1.03
N ILE A 265 -16.17 -8.74 1.89
CA ILE A 265 -17.53 -8.34 2.24
C ILE A 265 -17.49 -7.90 3.71
N ASN A 266 -17.75 -6.62 3.94
CA ASN A 266 -17.80 -6.03 5.26
C ASN A 266 -19.25 -5.97 5.73
N PHE A 267 -19.62 -6.74 6.74
CA PHE A 267 -20.94 -6.65 7.34
C PHE A 267 -21.04 -5.43 8.24
N ILE A 268 -21.98 -4.54 7.93
CA ILE A 268 -22.25 -3.33 8.73
C ILE A 268 -23.36 -3.66 9.73
N ASP A 269 -23.24 -3.11 10.95
CA ASP A 269 -24.21 -3.21 12.05
C ASP A 269 -24.54 -4.64 12.48
N THR A 270 -23.48 -5.37 12.87
CA THR A 270 -23.63 -6.73 13.43
C THR A 270 -24.15 -6.74 14.87
N ALA A 271 -24.26 -5.58 15.54
CA ALA A 271 -24.70 -5.47 16.94
C ALA A 271 -26.14 -5.97 17.13
N GLY A 272 -27.05 -5.62 16.21
CA GLY A 272 -28.44 -6.10 16.23
C GLY A 272 -28.61 -7.59 15.90
N ILE A 273 -27.54 -8.23 15.39
CA ILE A 273 -27.54 -9.66 14.99
C ILE A 273 -27.05 -10.57 16.13
N ARG A 274 -26.18 -10.05 17.02
CA ARG A 274 -25.52 -10.84 18.09
C ARG A 274 -26.27 -10.85 19.43
N ASP A 275 -26.91 -9.76 19.84
CA ASP A 275 -27.52 -9.64 21.18
C ASP A 275 -28.98 -10.05 21.20
N LYS A 276 -29.22 -11.29 21.61
CA LYS A 276 -30.58 -11.82 21.89
C LYS A 276 -31.13 -11.44 23.28
N SER A 277 -30.37 -10.69 24.11
CA SER A 277 -30.69 -10.60 25.55
C SER A 277 -31.36 -9.30 26.04
N LYS A 278 -31.63 -8.31 25.16
CA LYS A 278 -32.27 -7.04 25.56
C LYS A 278 -33.42 -6.67 24.63
N ALA A 279 -34.62 -7.21 24.93
CA ALA A 279 -35.78 -7.14 24.02
C ALA A 279 -36.64 -5.86 24.12
N ASP A 280 -36.55 -5.03 25.15
CA ASP A 280 -37.60 -4.05 25.46
C ASP A 280 -37.28 -2.54 25.28
N LEU A 281 -36.06 -2.18 24.80
CA LEU A 281 -35.70 -0.79 24.45
C LEU A 281 -35.23 -0.64 23.00
N VAL A 282 -35.45 -1.66 22.16
CA VAL A 282 -34.71 -1.92 20.93
C VAL A 282 -35.41 -1.45 19.66
N GLU A 283 -36.73 -1.17 19.70
CA GLU A 283 -37.46 -0.91 18.43
C GLU A 283 -37.07 0.48 17.79
N GLN A 284 -37.00 1.55 18.58
CA GLN A 284 -36.62 2.88 18.03
C GLN A 284 -35.13 2.97 17.70
N ILE A 285 -34.27 2.42 18.56
CA ILE A 285 -32.81 2.33 18.31
C ILE A 285 -32.53 1.41 17.11
N GLY A 286 -33.32 0.36 16.94
CA GLY A 286 -33.21 -0.57 15.82
C GLY A 286 -33.52 0.07 14.46
N ILE A 287 -34.50 1.00 14.39
CA ILE A 287 -34.86 1.70 13.15
C ILE A 287 -33.77 2.71 12.76
N GLU A 288 -33.27 3.50 13.71
CA GLU A 288 -32.18 4.46 13.44
C GLU A 288 -30.90 3.76 13.01
N ASN A 289 -30.53 2.66 13.66
CA ASN A 289 -29.37 1.87 13.28
C ASN A 289 -29.57 1.24 11.89
N SER A 290 -30.76 0.74 11.57
CA SER A 290 -31.06 0.21 10.25
C SER A 290 -30.98 1.29 9.16
N ILE A 291 -31.43 2.51 9.41
CA ILE A 291 -31.29 3.63 8.47
C ILE A 291 -29.82 4.02 8.28
N ARG A 292 -29.02 4.07 9.36
CA ARG A 292 -27.59 4.31 9.26
C ARG A 292 -26.87 3.20 8.50
N ALA A 293 -27.23 1.95 8.74
CA ALA A 293 -26.67 0.81 8.02
C ALA A 293 -26.99 0.86 6.53
N ILE A 294 -28.23 1.22 6.16
CA ILE A 294 -28.65 1.42 4.77
C ILE A 294 -27.79 2.49 4.09
N ASN A 295 -27.60 3.65 4.73
CA ASN A 295 -26.87 4.79 4.15
C ASN A 295 -25.37 4.50 3.98
N ASN A 296 -24.81 3.56 4.74
CA ASN A 296 -23.39 3.21 4.72
C ASN A 296 -23.09 1.90 3.96
N SER A 297 -24.11 1.30 3.32
CA SER A 297 -23.97 0.03 2.61
C SER A 297 -23.93 0.23 1.10
N ASP A 298 -23.09 -0.55 0.45
CA ASP A 298 -23.06 -0.68 -1.00
C ASP A 298 -24.11 -1.68 -1.48
N ILE A 299 -24.38 -2.70 -0.65
CA ILE A 299 -25.40 -3.75 -0.92
C ILE A 299 -26.26 -3.96 0.33
N ILE A 300 -27.55 -4.09 0.11
CA ILE A 300 -28.52 -4.42 1.14
C ILE A 300 -29.16 -5.78 0.80
N LEU A 301 -29.03 -6.75 1.71
CA LEU A 301 -29.77 -8.00 1.65
C LEU A 301 -31.02 -7.88 2.54
N PHE A 302 -32.17 -7.84 1.90
CA PHE A 302 -33.45 -7.80 2.59
C PHE A 302 -34.00 -9.21 2.72
N LEU A 303 -34.20 -9.67 4.00
CA LEU A 303 -34.76 -10.98 4.31
C LEU A 303 -36.22 -10.83 4.76
N PHE A 304 -37.10 -11.63 4.20
CA PHE A 304 -38.53 -11.65 4.49
C PHE A 304 -39.04 -13.07 4.62
#